data_a06667a1a286d68cb1e3166ed5546ef7
#
_entry.id   a06667a1a286d68cb1e3166ed5546ef7
#
_cell.length_a   1.000
_cell.length_b   1.000
_cell.length_c   1.000
_cell.angle_alpha   90.00
_cell.angle_beta   90.00
_cell.angle_gamma   90.00
#
_symmetry.space_group_name_H-M   'P 1'
#
loop_
_entity.id
_entity.type
_entity.pdbx_description
1 polymer ?
#
loop_
_entity_poly.entity_id
_entity_poly.type
_entity_poly.pdbx_seq_one_letter_code
_entity_poly.pdbx_strand_id
1 'polypeptide(L)'
;MTDTPLQLAGDFAAPSRDDWEVEVLKVLNRRRPEGKELTIDQAMSRLRTSTVDGLTIEPLYTEPVGPLGVPGAMPFTRGASVHGTAWDVRALHEDPDVAFTNAEVLADLQRGATSLWLRVGEGAIAADDLPAALAGVKPALAPVSVSSSTDQVAAAKSLAAFWTGAGATGAKGNLGLDALALAART
;
A
#
# COMPACT_ATOMS: atom_id res chain seq x y z
N MET A 1 29.87 22.93 -24.51
CA MET A 1 29.86 23.21 -23.08
C MET A 1 29.77 21.89 -22.38
N THR A 2 30.86 21.43 -21.76
CA THR A 2 30.88 20.21 -20.96
C THR A 2 30.18 20.54 -19.64
N ASP A 3 29.01 19.97 -19.47
CA ASP A 3 28.24 20.07 -18.22
C ASP A 3 29.00 19.30 -17.12
N THR A 4 29.80 20.02 -16.35
CA THR A 4 30.50 19.40 -15.19
C THR A 4 29.45 19.19 -14.12
N PRO A 5 29.20 17.95 -13.66
CA PRO A 5 28.20 17.69 -12.65
C PRO A 5 28.55 18.46 -11.37
N LEU A 6 27.58 19.18 -10.83
CA LEU A 6 27.71 19.92 -9.59
C LEU A 6 27.95 18.96 -8.42
N GLN A 7 29.12 19.03 -7.81
CA GLN A 7 29.45 18.25 -6.61
C GLN A 7 29.09 19.05 -5.36
N LEU A 8 27.91 18.81 -4.81
CA LEU A 8 27.39 19.56 -3.66
C LEU A 8 28.19 19.36 -2.35
N ALA A 9 28.97 18.32 -2.24
CA ALA A 9 29.76 17.99 -1.04
C ALA A 9 31.21 17.64 -1.37
N GLY A 10 31.74 18.10 -2.51
CA GLY A 10 33.09 17.75 -3.00
C GLY A 10 34.23 18.20 -2.09
N ASP A 11 34.02 19.22 -1.25
CA ASP A 11 35.00 19.76 -0.33
C ASP A 11 35.05 19.02 1.03
N PHE A 12 34.13 18.09 1.25
CA PHE A 12 34.10 17.30 2.48
C PHE A 12 34.64 15.90 2.24
N ALA A 13 35.53 15.45 3.11
CA ALA A 13 35.96 14.06 3.10
C ALA A 13 34.77 13.15 3.42
N ALA A 14 34.59 12.07 2.63
CA ALA A 14 33.57 11.10 2.92
C ALA A 14 33.86 10.39 4.25
N PRO A 15 32.99 10.47 5.26
CA PRO A 15 33.20 9.80 6.54
C PRO A 15 33.19 8.29 6.34
N SER A 16 34.08 7.59 7.03
CA SER A 16 34.10 6.12 7.09
C SER A 16 33.02 5.60 8.08
N ARG A 17 32.75 4.30 8.02
CA ARG A 17 31.95 3.65 9.04
C ARG A 17 32.58 3.76 10.43
N ASP A 18 33.90 3.62 10.53
CA ASP A 18 34.62 3.70 11.79
C ASP A 18 34.52 5.09 12.42
N ASP A 19 34.58 6.17 11.61
CA ASP A 19 34.37 7.53 12.07
C ASP A 19 32.97 7.70 12.68
N TRP A 20 31.94 7.15 12.02
CA TRP A 20 30.57 7.19 12.52
C TRP A 20 30.41 6.39 13.82
N GLU A 21 31.01 5.20 13.93
CA GLU A 21 30.97 4.37 15.12
C GLU A 21 31.63 5.06 16.32
N VAL A 22 32.75 5.76 16.10
CA VAL A 22 33.39 6.57 17.12
C VAL A 22 32.48 7.69 17.64
N GLU A 23 31.81 8.41 16.75
CA GLU A 23 30.91 9.48 17.16
C GLU A 23 29.65 8.94 17.89
N VAL A 24 29.10 7.83 17.44
CA VAL A 24 28.00 7.13 18.14
C VAL A 24 28.44 6.74 19.55
N LEU A 25 29.63 6.18 19.69
CA LEU A 25 30.16 5.76 20.98
C LEU A 25 30.32 6.96 21.94
N LYS A 26 30.82 8.10 21.45
CA LYS A 26 30.92 9.35 22.23
C LYS A 26 29.53 9.80 22.73
N VAL A 27 28.53 9.77 21.88
CA VAL A 27 27.17 10.17 22.23
C VAL A 27 26.57 9.26 23.30
N LEU A 28 26.69 7.95 23.12
CA LEU A 28 26.10 6.97 24.04
C LEU A 28 26.84 6.91 25.39
N ASN A 29 28.11 7.27 25.43
CA ASN A 29 28.92 7.30 26.66
C ASN A 29 28.92 8.65 27.37
N ARG A 30 28.38 9.70 26.76
CA ARG A 30 28.44 11.10 27.25
C ARG A 30 28.03 11.29 28.72
N ARG A 31 27.07 10.50 29.20
CA ARG A 31 26.53 10.60 30.57
C ARG A 31 26.77 9.35 31.40
N ARG A 32 27.71 8.48 30.97
CA ARG A 32 28.02 7.27 31.70
C ARG A 32 29.13 7.53 32.72
N PRO A 33 29.07 6.88 33.90
CA PRO A 33 30.14 6.95 34.87
C PRO A 33 31.43 6.34 34.29
N GLU A 34 32.57 6.86 34.76
CA GLU A 34 33.88 6.31 34.43
C GLU A 34 33.95 4.81 34.76
N GLY A 35 34.49 4.01 33.84
CA GLY A 35 34.58 2.55 33.96
C GLY A 35 33.27 1.79 33.66
N LYS A 36 32.20 2.48 33.23
CA LYS A 36 30.93 1.88 32.78
C LYS A 36 30.59 2.27 31.35
N GLU A 37 31.59 2.67 30.59
CA GLU A 37 31.41 3.00 29.17
C GLU A 37 31.09 1.75 28.37
N LEU A 38 30.26 1.96 27.33
CA LEU A 38 29.98 0.92 26.36
C LEU A 38 31.18 0.69 25.44
N THR A 39 31.42 -0.56 25.11
CA THR A 39 32.21 -0.93 23.94
C THR A 39 31.44 -0.69 22.67
N ILE A 40 32.12 -0.70 21.50
CA ILE A 40 31.49 -0.53 20.20
C ILE A 40 30.41 -1.60 19.98
N ASP A 41 30.70 -2.85 20.28
CA ASP A 41 29.74 -3.96 20.11
C ASP A 41 28.49 -3.80 20.98
N GLN A 42 28.69 -3.35 22.23
CA GLN A 42 27.57 -3.06 23.12
C GLN A 42 26.74 -1.87 22.65
N ALA A 43 27.40 -0.85 22.10
CA ALA A 43 26.71 0.31 21.52
C ALA A 43 25.88 -0.08 20.30
N MET A 44 26.47 -0.82 19.36
CA MET A 44 25.77 -1.30 18.16
C MET A 44 24.63 -2.24 18.52
N SER A 45 24.82 -3.16 19.46
CA SER A 45 23.76 -4.07 19.92
C SER A 45 22.55 -3.33 20.50
N ARG A 46 22.76 -2.17 21.14
CA ARG A 46 21.67 -1.33 21.67
C ARG A 46 20.90 -0.58 20.59
N LEU A 47 21.56 -0.28 19.48
CA LEU A 47 20.95 0.45 18.37
C LEU A 47 20.26 -0.49 17.37
N ARG A 48 20.57 -1.79 17.39
CA ARG A 48 19.88 -2.78 16.61
C ARG A 48 18.44 -2.92 17.07
N THR A 49 17.53 -3.03 16.11
CA THR A 49 16.12 -3.28 16.36
C THR A 49 15.74 -4.63 15.76
N SER A 50 15.13 -5.49 16.55
CA SER A 50 14.56 -6.75 16.05
C SER A 50 13.06 -6.55 15.80
N THR A 51 12.59 -6.96 14.61
CA THR A 51 11.16 -6.95 14.30
C THR A 51 10.48 -8.21 14.84
N VAL A 52 9.16 -8.20 14.88
CA VAL A 52 8.35 -9.38 15.28
C VAL A 52 8.53 -10.56 14.33
N ASP A 53 8.93 -10.30 13.09
CA ASP A 53 9.23 -11.33 12.06
C ASP A 53 10.64 -11.90 12.18
N GLY A 54 11.41 -11.50 13.20
CA GLY A 54 12.76 -11.99 13.44
C GLY A 54 13.85 -11.32 12.58
N LEU A 55 13.53 -10.24 11.88
CA LEU A 55 14.52 -9.47 11.14
C LEU A 55 15.29 -8.54 12.09
N THR A 56 16.60 -8.42 11.89
CA THR A 56 17.43 -7.45 12.61
C THR A 56 17.69 -6.25 11.71
N ILE A 57 17.33 -5.08 12.19
CA ILE A 57 17.62 -3.81 11.52
C ILE A 57 18.90 -3.25 12.12
N GLU A 58 19.93 -3.09 11.29
CA GLU A 58 21.20 -2.48 11.68
C GLU A 58 21.04 -0.95 11.78
N PRO A 59 21.81 -0.29 12.66
CA PRO A 59 21.72 1.16 12.83
C PRO A 59 22.28 1.96 11.64
N LEU A 60 23.10 1.35 10.80
CA LEU A 60 23.68 1.96 9.60
C LEU A 60 23.89 0.92 8.50
N TYR A 61 23.45 1.27 7.29
CA TYR A 61 23.74 0.55 6.06
C TYR A 61 24.56 1.46 5.15
N THR A 62 25.79 1.08 4.85
CA THR A 62 26.72 1.88 4.02
C THR A 62 26.80 1.38 2.59
N GLU A 63 26.44 0.13 2.35
CA GLU A 63 26.50 -0.47 1.03
C GLU A 63 25.11 -0.81 0.51
N PRO A 64 24.81 -0.52 -0.76
CA PRO A 64 23.57 -0.95 -1.36
C PRO A 64 23.55 -2.48 -1.44
N VAL A 65 22.49 -3.09 -0.94
CA VAL A 65 22.27 -4.54 -1.02
C VAL A 65 21.87 -4.91 -2.45
N GLY A 66 22.85 -5.08 -3.32
CA GLY A 66 22.67 -5.44 -4.72
C GLY A 66 22.13 -4.30 -5.60
N PRO A 67 21.85 -4.58 -6.88
CA PRO A 67 21.28 -3.58 -7.77
C PRO A 67 19.87 -3.20 -7.31
N LEU A 68 19.64 -1.90 -7.18
CA LEU A 68 18.33 -1.36 -6.73
C LEU A 68 17.16 -1.74 -7.67
N GLY A 69 17.45 -2.25 -8.86
CA GLY A 69 16.45 -2.56 -9.87
C GLY A 69 15.82 -1.31 -10.49
N VAL A 70 14.94 -1.53 -11.44
CA VAL A 70 14.16 -0.47 -12.09
C VAL A 70 12.71 -0.61 -11.63
N PRO A 71 12.00 0.48 -11.28
CA PRO A 71 10.58 0.41 -10.95
C PRO A 71 9.78 -0.27 -12.08
N GLY A 72 8.87 -1.16 -11.73
CA GLY A 72 8.06 -1.89 -12.70
C GLY A 72 8.76 -3.05 -13.42
N ALA A 73 10.03 -3.34 -13.12
CA ALA A 73 10.76 -4.47 -13.70
C ALA A 73 10.98 -5.59 -12.66
N MET A 74 11.06 -6.82 -13.15
CA MET A 74 11.41 -7.99 -12.31
C MET A 74 12.78 -7.76 -11.63
N PRO A 75 12.93 -8.15 -10.38
CA PRO A 75 12.01 -8.81 -9.44
C PRO A 75 11.09 -7.88 -8.64
N PHE A 76 10.77 -6.71 -9.15
CA PHE A 76 9.84 -5.72 -8.57
C PHE A 76 10.27 -5.15 -7.19
N THR A 77 11.55 -5.13 -6.92
CA THR A 77 12.13 -4.62 -5.66
C THR A 77 11.82 -3.14 -5.39
N ARG A 78 11.46 -2.39 -6.44
CA ARG A 78 11.09 -0.97 -6.37
C ARG A 78 9.63 -0.71 -6.75
N GLY A 79 8.76 -1.72 -6.61
CA GLY A 79 7.35 -1.63 -6.90
C GLY A 79 6.97 -2.11 -8.31
N ALA A 80 5.71 -2.44 -8.48
CA ALA A 80 5.16 -3.06 -9.69
C ALA A 80 4.89 -2.07 -10.84
N SER A 81 5.08 -0.76 -10.63
CA SER A 81 4.79 0.27 -11.64
C SER A 81 5.99 1.18 -11.86
N VAL A 82 6.22 1.56 -13.13
CA VAL A 82 7.23 2.55 -13.51
C VAL A 82 6.84 3.95 -13.00
N HIS A 83 5.55 4.23 -12.95
CA HIS A 83 5.01 5.47 -12.42
C HIS A 83 4.56 5.25 -10.98
N GLY A 84 4.88 6.20 -10.09
CA GLY A 84 4.36 6.19 -8.73
C GLY A 84 2.84 6.10 -8.75
N THR A 85 2.28 5.22 -7.91
CA THR A 85 0.82 5.12 -7.73
C THR A 85 0.41 6.09 -6.63
N ALA A 86 -0.58 6.92 -6.92
CA ALA A 86 -1.28 7.68 -5.89
C ALA A 86 -1.99 6.71 -4.92
N TRP A 87 -2.30 7.17 -3.72
CA TRP A 87 -3.13 6.43 -2.78
C TRP A 87 -4.48 6.12 -3.40
N ASP A 88 -4.94 4.87 -3.25
CA ASP A 88 -6.30 4.49 -3.59
C ASP A 88 -7.21 4.78 -2.39
N VAL A 89 -8.03 5.81 -2.51
CA VAL A 89 -9.03 6.18 -1.51
C VAL A 89 -10.30 5.43 -1.83
N ARG A 90 -10.52 4.31 -1.13
CA ARG A 90 -11.65 3.40 -1.39
C ARG A 90 -12.76 3.60 -0.38
N ALA A 91 -13.92 4.02 -0.86
CA ALA A 91 -15.13 4.14 -0.06
C ALA A 91 -15.89 2.80 0.01
N LEU A 92 -16.30 2.41 1.22
CA LEU A 92 -17.14 1.24 1.47
C LEU A 92 -18.60 1.66 1.57
N HIS A 93 -19.48 1.00 0.81
CA HIS A 93 -20.93 1.18 0.84
C HIS A 93 -21.60 -0.14 1.18
N GLU A 94 -22.45 -0.12 2.19
CA GLU A 94 -23.13 -1.33 2.71
C GLU A 94 -24.59 -1.08 3.13
N ASP A 95 -25.13 0.10 2.81
CA ASP A 95 -26.54 0.39 3.11
C ASP A 95 -27.47 -0.42 2.18
N PRO A 96 -28.56 -1.03 2.68
CA PRO A 96 -29.48 -1.81 1.87
C PRO A 96 -30.38 -0.97 0.93
N ASP A 97 -30.50 0.34 1.16
CA ASP A 97 -31.27 1.23 0.29
C ASP A 97 -30.45 1.56 -0.96
N VAL A 98 -30.95 1.13 -2.10
CA VAL A 98 -30.27 1.29 -3.41
C VAL A 98 -30.13 2.76 -3.81
N ALA A 99 -31.16 3.56 -3.57
CA ALA A 99 -31.16 4.98 -3.95
C ALA A 99 -30.21 5.78 -3.05
N PHE A 100 -30.22 5.49 -1.76
CA PHE A 100 -29.28 6.07 -0.81
C PHE A 100 -27.84 5.67 -1.14
N THR A 101 -27.57 4.37 -1.36
CA THR A 101 -26.25 3.87 -1.76
C THR A 101 -25.75 4.54 -3.04
N ASN A 102 -26.59 4.71 -4.06
CA ASN A 102 -26.19 5.41 -5.28
C ASN A 102 -25.84 6.87 -5.01
N ALA A 103 -26.63 7.58 -4.20
CA ALA A 103 -26.35 8.97 -3.86
C ALA A 103 -25.00 9.12 -3.12
N GLU A 104 -24.71 8.25 -2.14
CA GLU A 104 -23.45 8.25 -1.39
C GLU A 104 -22.25 7.88 -2.29
N VAL A 105 -22.38 6.87 -3.15
CA VAL A 105 -21.36 6.48 -4.15
C VAL A 105 -20.95 7.68 -5.00
N LEU A 106 -21.92 8.40 -5.55
CA LEU A 106 -21.64 9.57 -6.40
C LEU A 106 -21.07 10.73 -5.60
N ALA A 107 -21.53 10.95 -4.37
CA ALA A 107 -21.03 11.99 -3.49
C ALA A 107 -19.57 11.72 -3.10
N ASP A 108 -19.21 10.49 -2.75
CA ASP A 108 -17.85 10.12 -2.39
C ASP A 108 -16.88 10.27 -3.56
N LEU A 109 -17.26 9.84 -4.76
CA LEU A 109 -16.45 10.06 -5.96
C LEU A 109 -16.24 11.54 -6.26
N GLN A 110 -17.25 12.39 -6.03
CA GLN A 110 -17.13 13.84 -6.19
C GLN A 110 -16.23 14.49 -5.12
N ARG A 111 -16.13 13.88 -3.94
CA ARG A 111 -15.35 14.36 -2.79
C ARG A 111 -13.94 13.80 -2.71
N GLY A 112 -13.54 12.97 -3.68
CA GLY A 112 -12.15 12.51 -3.81
C GLY A 112 -11.92 11.03 -3.55
N ALA A 113 -12.95 10.21 -3.36
CA ALA A 113 -12.79 8.76 -3.46
C ALA A 113 -12.34 8.39 -4.88
N THR A 114 -11.36 7.50 -4.98
CA THR A 114 -10.79 7.06 -6.26
C THR A 114 -11.26 5.68 -6.67
N SER A 115 -11.82 4.92 -5.74
CA SER A 115 -12.41 3.60 -5.98
C SER A 115 -13.55 3.31 -5.02
N LEU A 116 -14.33 2.29 -5.34
CA LEU A 116 -15.51 1.89 -4.60
C LEU A 116 -15.41 0.44 -4.13
N TRP A 117 -15.96 0.18 -2.95
CA TRP A 117 -16.18 -1.16 -2.45
C TRP A 117 -17.65 -1.29 -2.01
N LEU A 118 -18.43 -2.13 -2.68
CA LEU A 118 -19.82 -2.40 -2.33
C LEU A 118 -19.92 -3.76 -1.65
N ARG A 119 -20.57 -3.79 -0.50
CA ARG A 119 -21.04 -5.01 0.11
C ARG A 119 -22.39 -5.39 -0.47
N VAL A 120 -22.60 -6.68 -0.73
CA VAL A 120 -23.78 -7.22 -1.41
C VAL A 120 -24.31 -8.41 -0.61
N GLY A 121 -25.61 -8.50 -0.46
CA GLY A 121 -26.30 -9.59 0.23
C GLY A 121 -26.90 -9.16 1.57
N GLU A 122 -26.84 -10.01 2.57
CA GLU A 122 -27.50 -9.78 3.86
C GLU A 122 -27.05 -8.45 4.50
N GLY A 123 -28.03 -7.61 4.83
CA GLY A 123 -27.80 -6.30 5.42
C GLY A 123 -27.22 -5.24 4.48
N ALA A 124 -27.18 -5.51 3.19
CA ALA A 124 -26.73 -4.62 2.15
C ALA A 124 -27.62 -4.72 0.91
N ILE A 125 -27.30 -4.03 -0.20
CA ILE A 125 -28.06 -4.14 -1.45
C ILE A 125 -28.07 -5.58 -1.99
N ALA A 126 -29.13 -5.97 -2.71
CA ALA A 126 -29.14 -7.25 -3.41
C ALA A 126 -28.17 -7.24 -4.61
N ALA A 127 -27.70 -8.43 -5.02
CA ALA A 127 -26.80 -8.53 -6.16
C ALA A 127 -27.40 -7.95 -7.44
N ASP A 128 -28.68 -8.17 -7.68
CA ASP A 128 -29.39 -7.68 -8.87
C ASP A 128 -29.55 -6.16 -8.89
N ASP A 129 -29.48 -5.51 -7.75
CA ASP A 129 -29.59 -4.06 -7.58
C ASP A 129 -28.26 -3.32 -7.78
N LEU A 130 -27.14 -4.04 -7.86
CA LEU A 130 -25.81 -3.46 -7.99
C LEU A 130 -25.68 -2.50 -9.19
N PRO A 131 -26.21 -2.79 -10.39
CA PRO A 131 -26.17 -1.84 -11.51
C PRO A 131 -26.93 -0.53 -11.22
N ALA A 132 -28.03 -0.59 -10.46
CA ALA A 132 -28.79 0.59 -10.07
C ALA A 132 -28.03 1.43 -9.03
N ALA A 133 -27.41 0.78 -8.04
CA ALA A 133 -26.54 1.43 -7.06
C ALA A 133 -25.30 2.09 -7.69
N LEU A 134 -24.84 1.58 -8.83
CA LEU A 134 -23.71 2.12 -9.60
C LEU A 134 -24.14 3.04 -10.76
N ALA A 135 -25.40 3.42 -10.84
CA ALA A 135 -25.87 4.32 -11.90
C ALA A 135 -25.07 5.64 -11.89
N GLY A 136 -24.59 6.06 -13.07
CA GLY A 136 -23.75 7.25 -13.22
C GLY A 136 -22.25 7.05 -12.93
N VAL A 137 -21.84 5.93 -12.36
CA VAL A 137 -20.42 5.59 -12.17
C VAL A 137 -19.78 5.22 -13.51
N LYS A 138 -18.58 5.75 -13.75
CA LYS A 138 -17.75 5.42 -14.93
C LYS A 138 -16.68 4.40 -14.55
N PRO A 139 -16.87 3.09 -14.80
CA PRO A 139 -15.97 2.04 -14.32
C PRO A 139 -14.57 2.09 -14.94
N ALA A 140 -14.37 2.81 -16.03
CA ALA A 140 -13.04 3.08 -16.60
C ALA A 140 -12.23 4.07 -15.75
N LEU A 141 -12.89 4.91 -14.94
CA LEU A 141 -12.24 5.93 -14.10
C LEU A 141 -12.19 5.53 -12.63
N ALA A 142 -13.22 4.87 -12.14
CA ALA A 142 -13.34 4.46 -10.74
C ALA A 142 -13.37 2.92 -10.66
N PRO A 143 -12.31 2.27 -10.19
CA PRO A 143 -12.31 0.85 -9.89
C PRO A 143 -13.42 0.48 -8.91
N VAL A 144 -14.11 -0.63 -9.17
CA VAL A 144 -15.19 -1.13 -8.32
C VAL A 144 -14.87 -2.54 -7.83
N SER A 145 -14.96 -2.73 -6.53
CA SER A 145 -14.83 -4.03 -5.89
C SER A 145 -16.13 -4.41 -5.21
N VAL A 146 -16.46 -5.68 -5.21
CA VAL A 146 -17.61 -6.20 -4.47
C VAL A 146 -17.16 -7.23 -3.44
N SER A 147 -17.96 -7.40 -2.40
CA SER A 147 -17.85 -8.54 -1.48
C SER A 147 -19.23 -9.02 -1.07
N SER A 148 -19.36 -10.32 -0.82
CA SER A 148 -20.60 -10.91 -0.28
C SER A 148 -20.26 -12.00 0.72
N SER A 149 -20.99 -12.03 1.83
CA SER A 149 -20.92 -13.12 2.82
C SER A 149 -21.86 -14.27 2.50
N THR A 150 -22.80 -14.10 1.57
CA THR A 150 -23.86 -15.07 1.26
C THR A 150 -23.70 -15.65 -0.15
N ASP A 151 -23.64 -14.81 -1.18
CA ASP A 151 -23.52 -15.25 -2.57
C ASP A 151 -22.49 -14.42 -3.35
N GLN A 152 -21.24 -14.84 -3.25
CA GLN A 152 -20.12 -14.20 -3.96
C GLN A 152 -20.26 -14.33 -5.48
N VAL A 153 -20.87 -15.41 -5.95
CA VAL A 153 -21.02 -15.67 -7.40
C VAL A 153 -22.04 -14.73 -8.02
N ALA A 154 -23.18 -14.51 -7.35
CA ALA A 154 -24.18 -13.54 -7.81
C ALA A 154 -23.60 -12.12 -7.83
N ALA A 155 -22.90 -11.70 -6.76
CA ALA A 155 -22.24 -10.41 -6.68
C ALA A 155 -21.22 -10.21 -7.82
N ALA A 156 -20.38 -11.21 -8.07
CA ALA A 156 -19.39 -11.19 -9.15
C ALA A 156 -20.01 -11.10 -10.53
N LYS A 157 -21.06 -11.88 -10.79
CA LYS A 157 -21.80 -11.84 -12.06
C LYS A 157 -22.44 -10.48 -12.29
N SER A 158 -23.06 -9.89 -11.28
CA SER A 158 -23.69 -8.59 -11.37
C SER A 158 -22.68 -7.48 -11.67
N LEU A 159 -21.52 -7.48 -11.00
CA LEU A 159 -20.44 -6.53 -11.30
C LEU A 159 -19.89 -6.71 -12.72
N ALA A 160 -19.69 -7.95 -13.16
CA ALA A 160 -19.24 -8.24 -14.52
C ALA A 160 -20.27 -7.76 -15.58
N ALA A 161 -21.57 -7.96 -15.31
CA ALA A 161 -22.65 -7.47 -16.15
C ALA A 161 -22.68 -5.94 -16.22
N PHE A 162 -22.50 -5.25 -15.09
CA PHE A 162 -22.35 -3.79 -15.03
C PHE A 162 -21.19 -3.30 -15.90
N TRP A 163 -20.01 -3.90 -15.79
CA TRP A 163 -18.83 -3.53 -16.61
C TRP A 163 -19.11 -3.75 -18.11
N THR A 164 -19.75 -4.88 -18.46
CA THR A 164 -20.09 -5.22 -19.85
C THR A 164 -21.13 -4.23 -20.41
N GLY A 165 -22.19 -3.94 -19.64
CA GLY A 165 -23.25 -3.01 -20.03
C GLY A 165 -22.74 -1.58 -20.19
N ALA A 166 -21.77 -1.17 -19.42
CA ALA A 166 -21.10 0.13 -19.54
C ALA A 166 -20.08 0.20 -20.69
N GLY A 167 -19.85 -0.90 -21.43
CA GLY A 167 -18.83 -0.97 -22.49
C GLY A 167 -17.41 -0.69 -21.99
N ALA A 168 -17.15 -0.96 -20.72
CA ALA A 168 -15.92 -0.57 -20.03
C ALA A 168 -14.77 -1.53 -20.35
N THR A 169 -14.12 -1.30 -21.50
CA THR A 169 -12.83 -1.93 -21.79
C THR A 169 -11.79 -1.34 -20.85
N GLY A 170 -11.24 -2.15 -19.97
CA GLY A 170 -10.23 -1.70 -18.98
C GLY A 170 -10.78 -1.35 -17.61
N ALA A 171 -12.04 -1.72 -17.30
CA ALA A 171 -12.56 -1.67 -15.93
C ALA A 171 -11.63 -2.41 -14.97
N LYS A 172 -11.41 -1.81 -13.81
CA LYS A 172 -10.56 -2.37 -12.75
C LYS A 172 -11.43 -2.61 -11.51
N GLY A 173 -10.99 -3.55 -10.69
CA GLY A 173 -11.67 -3.84 -9.43
C GLY A 173 -11.46 -5.28 -8.99
N ASN A 174 -12.33 -5.74 -8.10
CA ASN A 174 -12.28 -7.10 -7.57
C ASN A 174 -13.69 -7.71 -7.54
N LEU A 175 -13.83 -8.90 -8.09
CA LEU A 175 -15.11 -9.64 -8.12
C LEU A 175 -15.47 -10.27 -6.76
N GLY A 176 -14.60 -10.20 -5.76
CA GLY A 176 -14.87 -10.65 -4.40
C GLY A 176 -15.04 -12.16 -4.25
N LEU A 177 -14.49 -12.95 -5.16
CA LEU A 177 -14.55 -14.41 -5.10
C LEU A 177 -13.44 -14.93 -4.17
N ASP A 178 -13.82 -15.45 -3.01
CA ASP A 178 -12.93 -16.06 -2.02
C ASP A 178 -13.54 -17.36 -1.50
N ALA A 179 -13.22 -18.45 -2.19
CA ALA A 179 -13.71 -19.79 -1.85
C ALA A 179 -13.17 -20.29 -0.51
N LEU A 180 -11.96 -19.87 -0.11
CA LEU A 180 -11.33 -20.28 1.14
C LEU A 180 -11.99 -19.60 2.34
N ALA A 181 -12.21 -18.29 2.26
CA ALA A 181 -12.90 -17.56 3.32
C ALA A 181 -14.36 -18.02 3.47
N LEU A 182 -15.03 -18.39 2.36
CA LEU A 182 -16.38 -18.95 2.41
C LEU A 182 -16.39 -20.30 3.12
N ALA A 183 -15.46 -21.21 2.77
CA ALA A 183 -15.35 -22.53 3.41
C ALA A 183 -14.95 -22.44 4.90
N ALA A 184 -14.21 -21.43 5.30
CA ALA A 184 -13.80 -21.24 6.69
C ALA A 184 -14.92 -20.72 7.62
N ARG A 185 -16.03 -20.26 7.05
CA ARG A 185 -17.19 -19.72 7.79
C ARG A 185 -18.34 -20.72 7.94
N THR A 186 -18.28 -21.83 7.21
CA THR A 186 -19.25 -22.94 7.26
C THR A 186 -18.71 -24.07 8.12
#